data_ced6025f0f7bf9f97043e24bdd17a618
#
_entry.id   ced6025f0f7bf9f97043e24bdd17a618
#
_cell.length_a   1.000
_cell.length_b   1.000
_cell.length_c   1.000
_cell.angle_alpha   90.00
_cell.angle_beta   90.00
_cell.angle_gamma   90.00
#
_symmetry.space_group_name_H-M   'P 1'
#
loop_
_entity.id
_entity.type
_entity.pdbx_description
1 polymer ?
#
loop_
_entity_poly.entity_id
_entity_poly.type
_entity_poly.pdbx_seq_one_letter_code
_entity_poly.pdbx_strand_id
1 'polypeptide(L)'
;MDRNLTKQEINAQKRKQFIRIGIPAVAVIAVIAGAIIFSRDSVNRRELNMALTDRGTIESSVTATGKVVPAFEQAITSPITARIVEVYCNPGDSLEEGTPLLLLDLQSTQTEVDRQQDQRQKQVYEIEQQRLDNETRLTSLEMQIRVKEMAVDRLKTEVANEKRLDSIGSGTGDRVREAELAYRTGRLELEQLRKQLANERKALAATLKSRNLDLSIFDKNYSEQLRTLEDARLRSPRAAVLTYINNNVGEQVQQGEKIAAIADLSHFRIDGEIAETHGKYLTPGGRATVRLSKEIYPGRVINVTPVSSGGTVKFSVMLDNDTSEKLRSGLSVEIFVIKEMKPDVVRLPMGSYYTAGPGEYELYVEESPGELIRRKVTLGDANYDYVEVKSGLQPGEKVVISSMTDRKGNRYKIKD
;
A
#
# COMPACT_ATOMS: atom_id res chain seq x y z
N MET A 1 -81.37 73.97 43.83
CA MET A 1 -82.48 73.31 43.11
C MET A 1 -81.87 72.25 42.21
N ASP A 2 -81.69 71.09 42.77
CA ASP A 2 -81.22 69.92 42.04
C ASP A 2 -82.40 69.21 41.38
N ARG A 3 -82.35 69.16 40.07
CA ARG A 3 -83.41 68.49 39.31
C ARG A 3 -82.93 67.05 39.05
N ASN A 4 -83.61 66.09 39.69
CA ASN A 4 -83.35 64.67 39.47
C ASN A 4 -83.65 64.28 38.02
N LEU A 5 -82.63 63.81 37.30
CA LEU A 5 -82.71 63.32 35.93
C LEU A 5 -83.53 62.03 35.86
N THR A 6 -84.52 62.02 34.96
CA THR A 6 -85.47 60.92 34.75
C THR A 6 -84.67 59.70 34.08
N LYS A 7 -85.03 58.44 34.45
CA LYS A 7 -84.41 57.20 33.94
C LYS A 7 -84.25 57.14 32.43
N GLN A 8 -85.07 57.87 31.67
CA GLN A 8 -84.96 57.96 30.21
C GLN A 8 -83.72 58.78 29.72
N GLU A 9 -83.40 59.84 30.46
CA GLU A 9 -82.24 60.72 30.10
C GLU A 9 -80.89 60.03 30.45
N ILE A 10 -80.82 59.22 31.52
CA ILE A 10 -79.67 58.45 31.90
C ILE A 10 -79.39 57.37 30.86
N ASN A 11 -80.40 56.72 30.30
CA ASN A 11 -80.24 55.71 29.22
C ASN A 11 -79.82 56.34 27.90
N ALA A 12 -80.30 57.56 27.63
CA ALA A 12 -79.87 58.28 26.41
C ALA A 12 -78.40 58.76 26.48
N GLN A 13 -77.95 59.21 27.68
CA GLN A 13 -76.52 59.53 27.89
C GLN A 13 -75.60 58.29 27.83
N LYS A 14 -76.01 57.17 28.42
CA LYS A 14 -75.28 55.92 28.34
C LYS A 14 -75.22 55.43 26.91
N ARG A 15 -76.30 55.54 26.16
CA ARG A 15 -76.29 55.14 24.72
C ARG A 15 -75.37 56.03 23.84
N LYS A 16 -75.34 57.37 24.15
CA LYS A 16 -74.40 58.27 23.46
C LYS A 16 -72.94 58.03 23.86
N GLN A 17 -72.68 57.69 25.12
CA GLN A 17 -71.33 57.32 25.57
C GLN A 17 -70.85 55.94 24.96
N PHE A 18 -71.80 54.96 24.91
CA PHE A 18 -71.50 53.66 24.27
C PHE A 18 -71.22 53.81 22.77
N ILE A 19 -71.94 54.69 22.04
CA ILE A 19 -71.69 54.96 20.63
C ILE A 19 -70.42 55.76 20.46
N ARG A 20 -70.09 56.66 21.38
CA ARG A 20 -68.88 57.51 21.30
C ARG A 20 -67.58 56.78 21.61
N ILE A 21 -67.63 55.70 22.44
CA ILE A 21 -66.47 54.91 22.83
C ILE A 21 -66.42 53.55 22.09
N GLY A 22 -67.59 52.94 21.83
CA GLY A 22 -67.68 51.61 21.20
C GLY A 22 -67.27 51.59 19.70
N ILE A 23 -67.75 52.62 18.96
CA ILE A 23 -67.40 52.70 17.52
C ILE A 23 -65.87 52.87 17.28
N PRO A 24 -65.17 53.81 17.97
CA PRO A 24 -63.73 53.90 17.78
C PRO A 24 -62.98 52.70 18.32
N ALA A 25 -63.46 52.02 19.39
CA ALA A 25 -62.82 50.78 19.87
C ALA A 25 -62.94 49.63 18.86
N VAL A 26 -64.11 49.46 18.23
CA VAL A 26 -64.27 48.47 17.13
C VAL A 26 -63.42 48.84 15.90
N ALA A 27 -63.32 50.13 15.58
CA ALA A 27 -62.44 50.58 14.48
C ALA A 27 -60.96 50.33 14.76
N VAL A 28 -60.54 50.58 16.02
CA VAL A 28 -59.13 50.25 16.41
C VAL A 28 -58.88 48.75 16.41
N ILE A 29 -59.81 47.93 16.86
CA ILE A 29 -59.72 46.47 16.79
C ILE A 29 -59.69 45.99 15.32
N ALA A 30 -60.49 46.58 14.44
CA ALA A 30 -60.49 46.27 13.02
C ALA A 30 -59.18 46.70 12.32
N VAL A 31 -58.60 47.83 12.72
CA VAL A 31 -57.32 48.32 12.24
C VAL A 31 -56.19 47.43 12.74
N ILE A 32 -56.20 47.00 14.00
CA ILE A 32 -55.20 46.06 14.57
C ILE A 32 -55.34 44.69 13.92
N ALA A 33 -56.57 44.17 13.75
CA ALA A 33 -56.82 42.93 13.03
C ALA A 33 -56.39 43.04 11.56
N GLY A 34 -56.65 44.15 10.88
CA GLY A 34 -56.18 44.46 9.54
C GLY A 34 -54.64 44.56 9.45
N ALA A 35 -54.02 45.22 10.43
CA ALA A 35 -52.55 45.30 10.51
C ALA A 35 -51.88 43.92 10.75
N ILE A 36 -52.48 43.07 11.59
CA ILE A 36 -52.04 41.69 11.83
C ILE A 36 -52.20 40.83 10.56
N ILE A 37 -53.25 40.98 9.80
CA ILE A 37 -53.54 40.30 8.56
C ILE A 37 -52.63 40.82 7.43
N PHE A 38 -52.30 42.11 7.44
CA PHE A 38 -51.43 42.75 6.43
C PHE A 38 -49.92 42.62 6.74
N SER A 39 -49.58 42.35 7.99
CA SER A 39 -48.21 42.09 8.47
C SER A 39 -47.76 40.64 8.24
N ARG A 40 -48.26 39.96 7.18
CA ARG A 40 -47.70 38.69 6.75
C ARG A 40 -46.32 38.95 6.19
N ASP A 41 -45.31 38.47 6.90
CA ASP A 41 -43.91 38.53 6.44
C ASP A 41 -43.81 38.02 4.99
N SER A 42 -43.29 38.82 4.10
CA SER A 42 -43.09 38.45 2.70
C SER A 42 -41.63 38.16 2.43
N VAL A 43 -41.38 37.16 1.59
CA VAL A 43 -40.04 36.73 1.19
C VAL A 43 -39.90 36.95 -0.30
N ASN A 44 -38.80 37.54 -0.71
CA ASN A 44 -38.52 37.82 -2.11
C ASN A 44 -38.12 36.48 -2.82
N ARG A 45 -38.79 36.20 -3.94
CA ARG A 45 -38.53 34.96 -4.73
C ARG A 45 -37.08 34.79 -5.14
N ARG A 46 -36.34 35.88 -5.35
CA ARG A 46 -34.93 35.84 -5.73
C ARG A 46 -33.97 35.33 -4.65
N GLU A 47 -34.42 35.34 -3.39
CA GLU A 47 -33.64 34.87 -2.23
C GLU A 47 -33.90 33.39 -1.93
N LEU A 48 -34.90 32.79 -2.61
CA LEU A 48 -35.34 31.43 -2.35
C LEU A 48 -34.83 30.48 -3.44
N ASN A 49 -34.01 29.55 -3.07
CA ASN A 49 -33.75 28.35 -3.90
C ASN A 49 -34.81 27.29 -3.50
N MET A 50 -35.63 26.92 -4.45
CA MET A 50 -36.67 25.91 -4.26
C MET A 50 -36.36 24.69 -5.11
N ALA A 51 -36.61 23.49 -4.57
CA ALA A 51 -36.47 22.25 -5.27
C ALA A 51 -37.72 21.39 -5.11
N LEU A 52 -37.95 20.49 -6.08
CA LEU A 52 -39.01 19.50 -6.01
C LEU A 52 -38.51 18.25 -5.30
N THR A 53 -39.33 17.69 -4.43
CA THR A 53 -39.13 16.33 -3.93
C THR A 53 -39.47 15.34 -5.02
N ASP A 54 -38.65 14.32 -5.20
CA ASP A 54 -38.94 13.21 -6.12
C ASP A 54 -38.79 11.86 -5.40
N ARG A 55 -39.11 10.77 -6.09
CA ARG A 55 -38.76 9.41 -5.67
C ARG A 55 -37.57 8.90 -6.48
N GLY A 56 -36.64 8.30 -5.79
CA GLY A 56 -35.47 7.73 -6.43
C GLY A 56 -34.60 6.96 -5.48
N THR A 57 -33.49 6.47 -6.01
CA THR A 57 -32.47 5.78 -5.20
C THR A 57 -31.57 6.80 -4.54
N ILE A 58 -31.29 6.61 -3.27
CA ILE A 58 -30.24 7.31 -2.54
C ILE A 58 -29.14 6.34 -2.18
N GLU A 59 -27.93 6.68 -2.55
CA GLU A 59 -26.70 6.01 -2.10
C GLU A 59 -26.21 6.76 -0.86
N SER A 60 -26.49 6.22 0.33
CA SER A 60 -25.94 6.76 1.57
C SER A 60 -24.44 6.57 1.56
N SER A 61 -23.68 7.64 1.73
CA SER A 61 -22.23 7.63 1.68
C SER A 61 -21.59 8.27 2.90
N VAL A 62 -20.37 7.87 3.20
CA VAL A 62 -19.49 8.53 4.17
C VAL A 62 -18.34 9.19 3.41
N THR A 63 -18.04 10.42 3.81
CA THR A 63 -16.98 11.21 3.18
C THR A 63 -15.62 10.84 3.74
N ALA A 64 -14.67 10.70 2.86
CA ALA A 64 -13.26 10.51 3.14
C ALA A 64 -12.43 11.49 2.29
N THR A 65 -11.21 11.73 2.70
CA THR A 65 -10.24 12.50 1.93
C THR A 65 -9.21 11.57 1.31
N GLY A 66 -8.71 11.92 0.13
CA GLY A 66 -7.70 11.11 -0.54
C GLY A 66 -6.78 11.91 -1.45
N LYS A 67 -5.79 11.21 -1.99
CA LYS A 67 -4.86 11.75 -2.99
C LYS A 67 -4.80 10.83 -4.17
N VAL A 68 -4.71 11.43 -5.36
CA VAL A 68 -4.40 10.71 -6.59
C VAL A 68 -2.94 10.28 -6.54
N VAL A 69 -2.69 8.99 -6.72
CA VAL A 69 -1.34 8.43 -6.81
C VAL A 69 -1.22 7.58 -8.08
N PRO A 70 -0.03 7.44 -8.65
CA PRO A 70 0.18 6.52 -9.75
C PRO A 70 -0.19 5.09 -9.34
N ALA A 71 -0.69 4.29 -10.28
CA ALA A 71 -0.96 2.88 -10.03
C ALA A 71 0.31 2.11 -9.63
N PHE A 72 1.43 2.52 -10.21
CA PHE A 72 2.75 1.99 -9.92
C PHE A 72 3.74 3.13 -9.65
N GLU A 73 4.48 3.02 -8.55
CA GLU A 73 5.63 3.86 -8.23
C GLU A 73 6.73 2.99 -7.64
N GLN A 74 7.96 3.15 -8.12
CA GLN A 74 9.12 2.43 -7.64
C GLN A 74 10.25 3.40 -7.30
N ALA A 75 10.74 3.30 -6.07
CA ALA A 75 11.98 3.94 -5.69
C ALA A 75 13.17 3.11 -6.20
N ILE A 76 14.14 3.79 -6.80
CA ILE A 76 15.43 3.23 -7.20
C ILE A 76 16.44 3.68 -6.16
N THR A 77 17.06 2.71 -5.50
CA THR A 77 18.05 2.96 -4.43
C THR A 77 19.45 2.61 -4.91
N SER A 78 20.45 3.25 -4.32
CA SER A 78 21.85 2.90 -4.60
C SER A 78 22.18 1.53 -4.03
N PRO A 79 22.72 0.59 -4.84
CA PRO A 79 23.18 -0.71 -4.35
C PRO A 79 24.54 -0.63 -3.63
N ILE A 80 25.26 0.48 -3.79
CA ILE A 80 26.59 0.70 -3.21
C ILE A 80 26.69 2.12 -2.64
N THR A 81 27.69 2.34 -1.80
CA THR A 81 28.10 3.70 -1.40
C THR A 81 29.08 4.23 -2.45
N ALA A 82 28.67 5.27 -3.19
CA ALA A 82 29.46 5.83 -4.28
C ALA A 82 29.14 7.32 -4.49
N ARG A 83 29.95 8.00 -5.31
CA ARG A 83 29.72 9.40 -5.69
C ARG A 83 28.98 9.47 -7.03
N ILE A 84 28.05 10.42 -7.16
CA ILE A 84 27.39 10.70 -8.43
C ILE A 84 28.38 11.43 -9.36
N VAL A 85 28.65 10.83 -10.52
CA VAL A 85 29.55 11.41 -11.55
C VAL A 85 28.76 12.22 -12.58
N GLU A 86 27.63 11.68 -13.04
CA GLU A 86 26.84 12.28 -14.10
C GLU A 86 25.38 11.87 -13.98
N VAL A 87 24.46 12.74 -14.38
CA VAL A 87 23.01 12.49 -14.40
C VAL A 87 22.51 12.70 -15.81
N TYR A 88 21.82 11.68 -16.38
CA TYR A 88 21.42 11.66 -17.79
C TYR A 88 19.97 12.10 -18.02
N CYS A 89 19.13 12.04 -17.00
CA CYS A 89 17.69 12.27 -17.11
C CYS A 89 17.23 13.34 -16.11
N ASN A 90 16.09 13.98 -16.44
CA ASN A 90 15.43 14.98 -15.59
C ASN A 90 14.07 14.47 -15.12
N PRO A 91 13.55 14.93 -13.96
CA PRO A 91 12.18 14.67 -13.56
C PRO A 91 11.19 15.10 -14.65
N GLY A 92 10.27 14.21 -15.02
CA GLY A 92 9.31 14.41 -16.11
C GLY A 92 9.66 13.67 -17.41
N ASP A 93 10.90 13.18 -17.56
CA ASP A 93 11.30 12.43 -18.74
C ASP A 93 10.60 11.08 -18.80
N SER A 94 10.18 10.67 -20.00
CA SER A 94 9.68 9.34 -20.29
C SER A 94 10.85 8.40 -20.54
N LEU A 95 10.91 7.31 -19.80
CA LEU A 95 11.98 6.32 -19.82
C LEU A 95 11.50 5.03 -20.45
N GLU A 96 12.34 4.42 -21.25
CA GLU A 96 12.20 3.05 -21.70
C GLU A 96 12.95 2.10 -20.74
N GLU A 97 12.64 0.81 -20.79
CA GLU A 97 13.39 -0.21 -20.05
C GLU A 97 14.87 -0.18 -20.46
N GLY A 98 15.77 -0.16 -19.47
CA GLY A 98 17.21 -0.10 -19.69
C GLY A 98 17.81 1.30 -19.90
N THR A 99 16.98 2.37 -19.98
CA THR A 99 17.48 3.76 -20.10
C THR A 99 18.39 4.10 -18.92
N PRO A 100 19.65 4.58 -19.16
CA PRO A 100 20.56 4.97 -18.09
C PRO A 100 20.03 6.22 -17.37
N LEU A 101 20.02 6.21 -16.04
CA LEU A 101 19.51 7.31 -15.22
C LEU A 101 20.64 8.24 -14.77
N LEU A 102 21.66 7.68 -14.18
CA LEU A 102 22.85 8.38 -13.71
C LEU A 102 24.05 7.43 -13.65
N LEU A 103 25.24 8.03 -13.59
CA LEU A 103 26.52 7.32 -13.47
C LEU A 103 27.08 7.51 -12.05
N LEU A 104 27.35 6.40 -11.38
CA LEU A 104 28.10 6.38 -10.12
C LEU A 104 29.59 6.15 -10.37
N ASP A 105 30.44 6.63 -9.46
CA ASP A 105 31.87 6.30 -9.45
C ASP A 105 32.06 4.84 -9.01
N LEU A 106 32.33 3.98 -9.98
CA LEU A 106 32.47 2.55 -9.78
C LEU A 106 33.94 2.10 -9.64
N GLN A 107 34.90 3.02 -9.66
CA GLN A 107 36.34 2.68 -9.70
C GLN A 107 36.77 1.84 -8.49
N SER A 108 36.35 2.22 -7.29
CA SER A 108 36.69 1.47 -6.08
C SER A 108 36.03 0.07 -6.07
N THR A 109 34.80 -0.02 -6.49
CA THR A 109 34.06 -1.30 -6.56
C THR A 109 34.66 -2.22 -7.63
N GLN A 110 35.04 -1.67 -8.78
CA GLN A 110 35.70 -2.43 -9.84
C GLN A 110 37.05 -3.00 -9.36
N THR A 111 37.87 -2.17 -8.69
CA THR A 111 39.16 -2.63 -8.13
C THR A 111 38.97 -3.75 -7.11
N GLU A 112 37.92 -3.70 -6.28
CA GLU A 112 37.59 -4.77 -5.34
C GLU A 112 37.19 -6.08 -6.03
N VAL A 113 36.39 -5.97 -7.10
CA VAL A 113 36.03 -7.15 -7.94
C VAL A 113 37.24 -7.76 -8.58
N ASP A 114 38.14 -6.94 -9.16
CA ASP A 114 39.37 -7.41 -9.78
C ASP A 114 40.29 -8.12 -8.76
N ARG A 115 40.42 -7.54 -7.55
CA ARG A 115 41.15 -8.16 -6.44
C ARG A 115 40.59 -9.53 -6.04
N GLN A 116 39.27 -9.65 -6.00
CA GLN A 116 38.62 -10.93 -5.71
C GLN A 116 38.83 -11.95 -6.83
N GLN A 117 38.82 -11.51 -8.08
CA GLN A 117 39.15 -12.38 -9.21
C GLN A 117 40.56 -12.97 -9.07
N ASP A 118 41.54 -12.12 -8.73
CA ASP A 118 42.95 -12.57 -8.52
C ASP A 118 43.04 -13.56 -7.35
N GLN A 119 42.32 -13.30 -6.27
CA GLN A 119 42.26 -14.19 -5.11
C GLN A 119 41.63 -15.55 -5.44
N ARG A 120 40.58 -15.55 -6.24
CA ARG A 120 39.96 -16.77 -6.77
C ARG A 120 40.97 -17.59 -7.59
N GLN A 121 41.67 -16.93 -8.48
CA GLN A 121 42.69 -17.59 -9.32
C GLN A 121 43.80 -18.21 -8.49
N LYS A 122 44.26 -17.50 -7.45
CA LYS A 122 45.23 -18.01 -6.49
C LYS A 122 44.70 -19.28 -5.79
N GLN A 123 43.48 -19.33 -5.32
CA GLN A 123 42.88 -20.52 -4.70
C GLN A 123 42.81 -21.71 -5.65
N VAL A 124 42.48 -21.47 -6.93
CA VAL A 124 42.49 -22.53 -7.93
C VAL A 124 43.90 -23.16 -8.09
N TYR A 125 44.94 -22.32 -8.16
CA TYR A 125 46.32 -22.79 -8.24
C TYR A 125 46.79 -23.53 -6.96
N GLU A 126 46.37 -23.07 -5.78
CA GLU A 126 46.69 -23.76 -4.52
C GLU A 126 46.04 -25.14 -4.43
N ILE A 127 44.82 -25.31 -4.92
CA ILE A 127 44.13 -26.62 -5.01
C ILE A 127 44.89 -27.55 -5.98
N GLU A 128 45.30 -27.05 -7.14
CA GLU A 128 46.01 -27.86 -8.12
C GLU A 128 47.42 -28.27 -7.62
N GLN A 129 48.16 -27.36 -6.99
CA GLN A 129 49.42 -27.67 -6.33
C GLN A 129 49.25 -28.78 -5.27
N GLN A 130 48.27 -28.65 -4.40
CA GLN A 130 47.99 -29.65 -3.36
C GLN A 130 47.63 -31.02 -3.98
N ARG A 131 46.89 -31.02 -5.10
CA ARG A 131 46.56 -32.23 -5.83
C ARG A 131 47.83 -32.93 -6.36
N LEU A 132 48.73 -32.20 -6.99
CA LEU A 132 50.01 -32.73 -7.52
C LEU A 132 50.91 -33.26 -6.41
N ASP A 133 51.04 -32.54 -5.28
CA ASP A 133 51.82 -32.97 -4.13
C ASP A 133 51.30 -34.29 -3.55
N ASN A 134 49.97 -34.41 -3.43
CA ASN A 134 49.34 -35.64 -2.93
C ASN A 134 49.46 -36.79 -3.93
N GLU A 135 49.35 -36.54 -5.23
CA GLU A 135 49.54 -37.55 -6.26
C GLU A 135 50.97 -38.15 -6.23
N THR A 136 51.98 -37.27 -6.04
CA THR A 136 53.36 -37.68 -5.83
C THR A 136 53.53 -38.60 -4.60
N ARG A 137 52.87 -38.23 -3.49
CA ARG A 137 52.89 -39.00 -2.25
C ARG A 137 52.19 -40.36 -2.39
N LEU A 138 51.05 -40.42 -3.07
CA LEU A 138 50.34 -41.68 -3.33
C LEU A 138 51.18 -42.60 -4.23
N THR A 139 51.79 -42.06 -5.29
CA THR A 139 52.65 -42.78 -6.19
C THR A 139 53.87 -43.39 -5.45
N SER A 140 54.47 -42.64 -4.52
CA SER A 140 55.52 -43.11 -3.66
C SER A 140 55.10 -44.30 -2.78
N LEU A 141 53.92 -44.23 -2.16
CA LEU A 141 53.35 -45.32 -1.38
C LEU A 141 53.03 -46.55 -2.23
N GLU A 142 52.53 -46.40 -3.43
CA GLU A 142 52.29 -47.50 -4.38
C GLU A 142 53.57 -48.19 -4.78
N MET A 143 54.65 -47.43 -5.01
CA MET A 143 55.98 -48.01 -5.28
C MET A 143 56.51 -48.80 -4.09
N GLN A 144 56.38 -48.30 -2.86
CA GLN A 144 56.74 -49.01 -1.63
C GLN A 144 55.99 -50.34 -1.48
N ILE A 145 54.71 -50.32 -1.76
CA ILE A 145 53.83 -51.52 -1.72
C ILE A 145 54.33 -52.53 -2.73
N ARG A 146 54.65 -52.13 -3.98
CA ARG A 146 55.14 -53.01 -5.01
C ARG A 146 56.44 -53.66 -4.61
N VAL A 147 57.37 -52.89 -4.04
CA VAL A 147 58.69 -53.46 -3.55
C VAL A 147 58.39 -54.45 -2.41
N LYS A 148 57.47 -54.13 -1.47
CA LYS A 148 57.12 -55.04 -0.36
C LYS A 148 56.41 -56.29 -0.85
N GLU A 149 55.57 -56.21 -1.88
CA GLU A 149 54.93 -57.37 -2.52
C GLU A 149 55.98 -58.38 -3.06
N MET A 150 56.99 -57.88 -3.80
CA MET A 150 58.07 -58.70 -4.30
C MET A 150 58.88 -59.36 -3.16
N ALA A 151 59.07 -58.61 -2.03
CA ALA A 151 59.77 -59.19 -0.86
C ALA A 151 58.94 -60.30 -0.18
N VAL A 152 57.63 -60.13 -0.06
CA VAL A 152 56.72 -61.13 0.50
C VAL A 152 56.57 -62.34 -0.36
N ASP A 153 56.59 -62.23 -1.73
CA ASP A 153 56.54 -63.35 -2.62
C ASP A 153 57.90 -64.17 -2.58
N ARG A 154 59.06 -63.52 -2.36
CA ARG A 154 60.30 -64.19 -2.08
C ARG A 154 60.22 -65.02 -0.81
N LEU A 155 59.77 -64.44 0.32
CA LEU A 155 59.56 -65.11 1.61
C LEU A 155 58.62 -66.30 1.49
N LYS A 156 57.53 -66.17 0.72
CA LYS A 156 56.57 -67.25 0.45
C LYS A 156 57.27 -68.45 -0.26
N THR A 157 58.13 -68.16 -1.24
CA THR A 157 58.92 -69.17 -1.97
C THR A 157 59.88 -69.84 -0.99
N GLU A 158 60.55 -69.10 -0.11
CA GLU A 158 61.47 -69.61 0.92
C GLU A 158 60.76 -70.59 1.85
N VAL A 159 59.51 -70.24 2.41
CA VAL A 159 58.69 -71.17 3.20
C VAL A 159 58.44 -72.48 2.45
N ALA A 160 58.09 -72.40 1.14
CA ALA A 160 57.82 -73.59 0.33
C ALA A 160 59.04 -74.47 0.16
N ASN A 161 60.21 -73.84 -0.03
CA ASN A 161 61.48 -74.55 -0.14
C ASN A 161 61.89 -75.21 1.16
N GLU A 162 61.83 -74.53 2.33
CA GLU A 162 62.16 -75.07 3.63
C GLU A 162 61.24 -76.24 4.00
N LYS A 163 59.96 -76.19 3.73
CA LYS A 163 58.98 -77.28 3.91
C LYS A 163 59.36 -78.50 3.04
N ARG A 164 59.81 -78.31 1.82
CA ARG A 164 60.25 -79.39 0.93
C ARG A 164 61.53 -80.05 1.44
N LEU A 165 62.51 -79.24 1.91
CA LEU A 165 63.75 -79.74 2.49
C LEU A 165 63.48 -80.56 3.80
N ASP A 166 62.60 -80.09 4.66
CA ASP A 166 62.17 -80.81 5.88
C ASP A 166 61.50 -82.13 5.51
N SER A 167 60.61 -82.16 4.49
CA SER A 167 59.88 -83.37 4.07
C SER A 167 60.80 -84.49 3.55
N ILE A 168 62.03 -84.18 3.02
CA ILE A 168 63.00 -85.10 2.55
C ILE A 168 64.12 -85.35 3.56
N GLY A 169 63.99 -84.87 4.81
CA GLY A 169 64.94 -85.07 5.90
C GLY A 169 66.23 -84.24 5.85
N SER A 170 66.32 -83.27 4.93
CA SER A 170 67.50 -82.38 4.73
C SER A 170 67.27 -80.99 5.39
N GLY A 171 66.09 -80.73 6.04
CA GLY A 171 65.71 -79.53 6.75
C GLY A 171 65.50 -79.78 8.22
N THR A 172 65.14 -78.70 8.97
CA THR A 172 64.77 -78.78 10.37
C THR A 172 63.44 -78.00 10.56
N GLY A 173 62.54 -78.53 11.41
CA GLY A 173 61.26 -77.89 11.71
C GLY A 173 61.41 -76.46 12.31
N ASP A 174 62.57 -76.14 12.90
CA ASP A 174 62.87 -74.78 13.39
C ASP A 174 63.03 -73.76 12.25
N ARG A 175 63.75 -74.16 11.16
CA ARG A 175 63.88 -73.32 9.99
C ARG A 175 62.57 -73.08 9.27
N VAL A 176 61.68 -74.09 9.22
CA VAL A 176 60.35 -73.94 8.68
C VAL A 176 59.55 -72.90 9.53
N ARG A 177 59.61 -72.99 10.88
CA ARG A 177 58.95 -72.02 11.76
C ARG A 177 59.49 -70.59 11.58
N GLU A 178 60.78 -70.43 11.49
CA GLU A 178 61.45 -69.14 11.25
C GLU A 178 61.00 -68.50 9.91
N ALA A 179 61.05 -69.28 8.83
CA ALA A 179 60.59 -68.83 7.50
C ALA A 179 59.10 -68.45 7.51
N GLU A 180 58.26 -69.27 8.18
CA GLU A 180 56.82 -68.94 8.33
C GLU A 180 56.59 -67.67 9.13
N LEU A 181 57.38 -67.46 10.20
CA LEU A 181 57.28 -66.21 10.98
C LEU A 181 57.69 -65.00 10.12
N ALA A 182 58.84 -65.11 9.40
CA ALA A 182 59.23 -64.01 8.50
C ALA A 182 58.19 -63.70 7.43
N TYR A 183 57.61 -64.75 6.81
CA TYR A 183 56.54 -64.57 5.83
C TYR A 183 55.29 -63.90 6.46
N ARG A 184 54.84 -64.33 7.64
CA ARG A 184 53.71 -63.75 8.33
C ARG A 184 53.99 -62.28 8.66
N THR A 185 55.13 -61.94 9.21
CA THR A 185 55.57 -60.57 9.50
C THR A 185 55.59 -59.70 8.23
N GLY A 186 56.21 -60.16 7.15
CA GLY A 186 56.23 -59.43 5.87
C GLY A 186 54.84 -59.20 5.30
N ARG A 187 53.91 -60.16 5.45
CA ARG A 187 52.54 -60.02 5.01
C ARG A 187 51.74 -58.97 5.84
N LEU A 188 51.94 -58.92 7.16
CA LEU A 188 51.36 -57.91 8.01
C LEU A 188 51.85 -56.50 7.65
N GLU A 189 53.17 -56.36 7.41
CA GLU A 189 53.74 -55.08 6.98
C GLU A 189 53.16 -54.60 5.62
N LEU A 190 52.99 -55.54 4.67
CA LEU A 190 52.37 -55.26 3.38
C LEU A 190 50.88 -54.83 3.58
N GLU A 191 50.13 -55.52 4.44
CA GLU A 191 48.75 -55.16 4.77
C GLU A 191 48.67 -53.76 5.40
N GLN A 192 49.60 -53.42 6.30
CA GLN A 192 49.73 -52.10 6.91
C GLN A 192 49.94 -51.02 5.84
N LEU A 193 50.85 -51.19 4.90
CA LEU A 193 51.10 -50.23 3.83
C LEU A 193 49.86 -50.05 2.91
N ARG A 194 49.17 -51.15 2.60
CA ARG A 194 47.90 -51.09 1.82
C ARG A 194 46.82 -50.32 2.54
N LYS A 195 46.65 -50.52 3.87
CA LYS A 195 45.73 -49.75 4.69
C LYS A 195 46.11 -48.28 4.76
N GLN A 196 47.41 -47.99 4.86
CA GLN A 196 47.91 -46.63 4.83
C GLN A 196 47.58 -45.92 3.50
N LEU A 197 47.79 -46.58 2.36
CA LEU A 197 47.40 -46.05 1.04
C LEU A 197 45.91 -45.79 0.94
N ALA A 198 45.07 -46.74 1.41
CA ALA A 198 43.61 -46.57 1.39
C ALA A 198 43.15 -45.39 2.25
N ASN A 199 43.75 -45.20 3.43
CA ASN A 199 43.45 -44.07 4.30
C ASN A 199 43.90 -42.75 3.71
N GLU A 200 45.11 -42.68 3.11
CA GLU A 200 45.62 -41.47 2.46
C GLU A 200 44.73 -41.05 1.27
N ARG A 201 44.30 -42.03 0.44
CA ARG A 201 43.31 -41.76 -0.63
C ARG A 201 42.01 -41.19 -0.12
N LYS A 202 41.47 -41.73 1.00
CA LYS A 202 40.24 -41.19 1.61
C LYS A 202 40.45 -39.78 2.18
N ALA A 203 41.57 -39.55 2.86
CA ALA A 203 41.93 -38.25 3.40
C ALA A 203 42.06 -37.19 2.30
N LEU A 204 42.76 -37.55 1.20
CA LEU A 204 42.86 -36.68 0.02
C LEU A 204 41.48 -36.34 -0.58
N ALA A 205 40.66 -37.36 -0.81
CA ALA A 205 39.31 -37.14 -1.35
C ALA A 205 38.47 -36.19 -0.48
N ALA A 206 38.54 -36.33 0.86
CA ALA A 206 37.89 -35.45 1.80
C ALA A 206 38.42 -34.01 1.75
N THR A 207 39.77 -33.87 1.70
CA THR A 207 40.41 -32.54 1.61
C THR A 207 40.06 -31.83 0.32
N LEU A 208 40.13 -32.51 -0.83
CA LEU A 208 39.78 -31.94 -2.14
C LEU A 208 38.29 -31.54 -2.17
N LYS A 209 37.41 -32.37 -1.60
CA LYS A 209 35.98 -32.02 -1.48
C LYS A 209 35.77 -30.76 -0.65
N SER A 210 36.47 -30.62 0.47
CA SER A 210 36.40 -29.41 1.30
C SER A 210 36.88 -28.19 0.54
N ARG A 211 38.04 -28.26 -0.10
CA ARG A 211 38.61 -27.16 -0.90
C ARG A 211 37.73 -26.73 -2.07
N ASN A 212 37.10 -27.70 -2.75
CA ASN A 212 36.14 -27.39 -3.82
C ASN A 212 34.86 -26.72 -3.29
N LEU A 213 34.42 -27.05 -2.06
CA LEU A 213 33.34 -26.35 -1.41
C LEU A 213 33.73 -24.91 -1.06
N ASP A 214 34.92 -24.70 -0.50
CA ASP A 214 35.46 -23.37 -0.21
C ASP A 214 35.52 -22.51 -1.47
N LEU A 215 35.98 -23.07 -2.58
CA LEU A 215 36.00 -22.40 -3.88
C LEU A 215 34.57 -22.08 -4.38
N SER A 216 33.64 -23.01 -4.22
CA SER A 216 32.24 -22.79 -4.61
C SER A 216 31.56 -21.66 -3.79
N ILE A 217 31.87 -21.55 -2.48
CA ILE A 217 31.41 -20.44 -1.65
C ILE A 217 32.01 -19.13 -2.15
N PHE A 218 33.30 -19.14 -2.44
CA PHE A 218 33.98 -17.98 -2.99
C PHE A 218 33.38 -17.53 -4.34
N ASP A 219 33.12 -18.48 -5.26
CA ASP A 219 32.51 -18.22 -6.56
C ASP A 219 31.11 -17.56 -6.42
N LYS A 220 30.31 -17.98 -5.44
CA LYS A 220 29.03 -17.36 -5.16
C LYS A 220 29.17 -15.92 -4.67
N ASN A 221 30.07 -15.67 -3.74
CA ASN A 221 30.34 -14.32 -3.24
C ASN A 221 30.86 -13.40 -4.36
N TYR A 222 31.76 -13.91 -5.19
CA TYR A 222 32.29 -13.18 -6.35
C TYR A 222 31.18 -12.85 -7.36
N SER A 223 30.30 -13.81 -7.67
CA SER A 223 29.16 -13.59 -8.58
C SER A 223 28.16 -12.57 -8.05
N GLU A 224 27.96 -12.53 -6.73
CA GLU A 224 27.12 -11.52 -6.08
C GLU A 224 27.74 -10.10 -6.16
N GLN A 225 29.07 -10.00 -6.00
CA GLN A 225 29.79 -8.74 -6.18
C GLN A 225 29.73 -8.23 -7.62
N LEU A 226 29.88 -9.13 -8.61
CA LEU A 226 29.72 -8.77 -10.02
C LEU A 226 28.30 -8.26 -10.32
N ARG A 227 27.28 -8.91 -9.75
CA ARG A 227 25.89 -8.45 -9.88
C ARG A 227 25.70 -7.08 -9.25
N THR A 228 26.24 -6.85 -8.05
CA THR A 228 26.16 -5.55 -7.38
C THR A 228 26.81 -4.45 -8.21
N LEU A 229 27.96 -4.73 -8.86
CA LEU A 229 28.63 -3.81 -9.78
C LEU A 229 27.77 -3.50 -11.01
N GLU A 230 27.08 -4.50 -11.57
CA GLU A 230 26.19 -4.31 -12.72
C GLU A 230 24.94 -3.52 -12.32
N ASP A 231 24.34 -3.84 -11.16
CA ASP A 231 23.18 -3.12 -10.60
C ASP A 231 23.52 -1.65 -10.26
N ALA A 232 24.80 -1.34 -10.00
CA ALA A 232 25.28 0.01 -9.77
C ALA A 232 25.34 0.89 -11.04
N ARG A 233 25.16 0.30 -12.21
CA ARG A 233 24.87 1.00 -13.46
C ARG A 233 23.37 1.29 -13.55
N LEU A 234 22.94 2.29 -12.83
CA LEU A 234 21.55 2.59 -12.59
C LEU A 234 20.78 2.84 -13.87
N ARG A 235 19.86 1.93 -14.18
CA ARG A 235 18.99 1.99 -15.35
C ARG A 235 17.52 1.86 -14.95
N SER A 236 16.63 2.35 -15.79
CA SER A 236 15.20 2.14 -15.59
C SER A 236 14.87 0.64 -15.74
N PRO A 237 14.23 0.01 -14.72
CA PRO A 237 13.86 -1.40 -14.79
C PRO A 237 12.67 -1.68 -15.71
N ARG A 238 11.97 -0.64 -16.16
CA ARG A 238 10.79 -0.71 -17.03
C ARG A 238 10.49 0.63 -17.69
N ALA A 239 9.61 0.64 -18.68
CA ALA A 239 9.05 1.88 -19.23
C ALA A 239 8.21 2.60 -18.16
N ALA A 240 8.52 3.87 -17.87
CA ALA A 240 7.89 4.69 -16.84
C ALA A 240 8.27 6.16 -17.00
N VAL A 241 7.69 7.04 -16.21
CA VAL A 241 8.11 8.46 -16.13
C VAL A 241 8.96 8.66 -14.88
N LEU A 242 10.07 9.37 -15.02
CA LEU A 242 10.95 9.73 -13.92
C LEU A 242 10.27 10.81 -13.07
N THR A 243 9.97 10.49 -11.80
CA THR A 243 9.31 11.43 -10.87
C THR A 243 10.29 12.15 -9.96
N TYR A 244 11.42 11.51 -9.68
CA TYR A 244 12.48 12.07 -8.85
C TYR A 244 13.83 11.52 -9.28
N ILE A 245 14.87 12.35 -9.22
CA ILE A 245 16.27 11.94 -9.34
C ILE A 245 17.15 12.87 -8.48
N ASN A 246 18.13 12.31 -7.79
CA ASN A 246 19.17 13.10 -7.14
C ASN A 246 20.13 13.61 -8.22
N ASN A 247 20.07 14.92 -8.48
CA ASN A 247 20.85 15.59 -9.53
C ASN A 247 22.12 16.29 -9.02
N ASN A 248 22.50 16.08 -7.75
CA ASN A 248 23.67 16.67 -7.14
C ASN A 248 24.95 15.95 -7.57
N VAL A 249 25.53 16.32 -8.70
CA VAL A 249 26.82 15.78 -9.15
C VAL A 249 27.90 16.04 -8.12
N GLY A 250 28.68 14.98 -7.79
CA GLY A 250 29.72 15.03 -6.77
C GLY A 250 29.25 14.64 -5.36
N GLU A 251 27.94 14.51 -5.12
CA GLU A 251 27.41 14.04 -3.85
C GLU A 251 27.68 12.54 -3.66
N GLN A 252 27.97 12.16 -2.42
CA GLN A 252 28.14 10.76 -2.02
C GLN A 252 26.79 10.19 -1.55
N VAL A 253 26.30 9.18 -2.23
CA VAL A 253 25.10 8.42 -1.86
C VAL A 253 25.48 7.17 -1.09
N GLN A 254 24.66 6.79 -0.12
CA GLN A 254 24.86 5.60 0.70
C GLN A 254 24.14 4.39 0.07
N GLN A 255 24.62 3.20 0.40
CA GLN A 255 23.90 1.97 0.04
C GLN A 255 22.48 2.00 0.65
N GLY A 256 21.46 1.70 -0.19
CA GLY A 256 20.04 1.74 0.18
C GLY A 256 19.39 3.13 0.14
N GLU A 257 20.15 4.19 -0.12
CA GLU A 257 19.60 5.54 -0.27
C GLU A 257 18.80 5.68 -1.56
N LYS A 258 17.64 6.36 -1.47
CA LYS A 258 16.79 6.63 -2.63
C LYS A 258 17.43 7.67 -3.52
N ILE A 259 17.77 7.31 -4.74
CA ILE A 259 18.43 8.17 -5.72
C ILE A 259 17.55 8.55 -6.88
N ALA A 260 16.56 7.74 -7.21
CA ALA A 260 15.56 8.06 -8.22
C ALA A 260 14.20 7.45 -7.84
N ALA A 261 13.13 7.92 -8.49
CA ALA A 261 11.82 7.31 -8.44
C ALA A 261 11.20 7.36 -9.83
N ILE A 262 10.58 6.27 -10.21
CA ILE A 262 9.85 6.15 -11.46
C ILE A 262 8.40 5.78 -11.18
N ALA A 263 7.48 6.28 -12.01
CA ALA A 263 6.06 5.99 -11.87
C ALA A 263 5.40 5.77 -13.23
N ASP A 264 4.36 4.96 -13.25
CA ASP A 264 3.47 4.85 -14.39
C ASP A 264 2.37 5.92 -14.23
N LEU A 265 2.44 6.97 -15.05
CA LEU A 265 1.48 8.07 -15.07
C LEU A 265 0.33 7.85 -16.06
N SER A 266 0.22 6.68 -16.69
CA SER A 266 -0.90 6.31 -17.55
C SER A 266 -2.10 5.82 -16.77
N HIS A 267 -1.89 5.27 -15.57
CA HIS A 267 -2.90 4.72 -14.68
C HIS A 267 -2.80 5.32 -13.28
N PHE A 268 -3.96 5.63 -12.69
CA PHE A 268 -4.03 6.23 -11.36
C PHE A 268 -4.93 5.43 -10.43
N ARG A 269 -4.59 5.46 -9.15
CA ARG A 269 -5.44 5.02 -8.05
C ARG A 269 -5.57 6.15 -7.03
N ILE A 270 -6.53 6.02 -6.14
CA ILE A 270 -6.73 7.00 -5.07
C ILE A 270 -6.38 6.33 -3.74
N ASP A 271 -5.44 6.89 -3.02
CA ASP A 271 -5.16 6.50 -1.64
C ASP A 271 -5.92 7.44 -0.72
N GLY A 272 -6.85 6.88 0.06
CA GLY A 272 -7.79 7.59 0.91
C GLY A 272 -7.61 7.32 2.39
N GLU A 273 -8.05 8.27 3.19
CA GLU A 273 -8.11 8.17 4.65
C GLU A 273 -9.52 8.53 5.14
N ILE A 274 -10.07 7.70 6.00
CA ILE A 274 -11.38 7.89 6.61
C ILE A 274 -11.29 7.79 8.13
N ALA A 275 -12.15 8.50 8.85
CA ALA A 275 -12.22 8.40 10.31
C ALA A 275 -12.53 6.95 10.73
N GLU A 276 -11.87 6.45 11.76
CA GLU A 276 -11.99 5.09 12.28
C GLU A 276 -13.46 4.70 12.58
N THR A 277 -14.26 5.65 13.07
CA THR A 277 -15.70 5.43 13.33
C THR A 277 -16.48 4.98 12.09
N HIS A 278 -15.98 5.31 10.90
CA HIS A 278 -16.56 4.96 9.61
C HIS A 278 -15.85 3.79 8.93
N GLY A 279 -14.72 3.34 9.47
CA GLY A 279 -13.92 2.22 8.92
C GLY A 279 -14.72 0.93 8.69
N LYS A 280 -15.77 0.69 9.50
CA LYS A 280 -16.67 -0.47 9.36
C LYS A 280 -17.42 -0.52 8.02
N TYR A 281 -17.53 0.59 7.31
CA TYR A 281 -18.18 0.65 5.99
C TYR A 281 -17.22 0.40 4.83
N LEU A 282 -15.91 0.34 5.11
CA LEU A 282 -14.90 0.00 4.12
C LEU A 282 -14.87 -1.51 3.92
N THR A 283 -15.37 -1.96 2.79
CA THR A 283 -15.26 -3.37 2.38
C THR A 283 -14.53 -3.46 1.05
N PRO A 284 -13.56 -4.38 0.89
CA PRO A 284 -12.95 -4.62 -0.42
C PRO A 284 -14.03 -4.97 -1.45
N GLY A 285 -13.96 -4.35 -2.64
CA GLY A 285 -14.99 -4.43 -3.68
C GLY A 285 -16.17 -3.46 -3.48
N GLY A 286 -16.26 -2.76 -2.35
CA GLY A 286 -17.28 -1.75 -2.08
C GLY A 286 -17.21 -0.60 -3.09
N ARG A 287 -18.38 -0.04 -3.44
CA ARG A 287 -18.45 1.11 -4.35
C ARG A 287 -17.98 2.38 -3.66
N ALA A 288 -17.25 3.18 -4.39
CA ALA A 288 -16.83 4.51 -3.97
C ALA A 288 -16.98 5.48 -5.15
N THR A 289 -17.28 6.72 -4.85
CA THR A 289 -17.32 7.80 -5.82
C THR A 289 -16.27 8.83 -5.44
N VAL A 290 -15.38 9.13 -6.37
CA VAL A 290 -14.32 10.11 -6.17
C VAL A 290 -14.67 11.40 -6.88
N ARG A 291 -14.60 12.51 -6.16
CA ARG A 291 -14.86 13.85 -6.71
C ARG A 291 -13.56 14.65 -6.81
N LEU A 292 -13.26 15.09 -8.02
CA LEU A 292 -12.19 16.02 -8.32
C LEU A 292 -12.80 17.30 -8.87
N SER A 293 -12.85 18.36 -8.08
CA SER A 293 -13.53 19.62 -8.43
C SER A 293 -15.01 19.40 -8.76
N LYS A 294 -15.38 19.50 -10.05
CA LYS A 294 -16.76 19.30 -10.55
C LYS A 294 -16.97 17.92 -11.19
N GLU A 295 -15.92 17.13 -11.33
CA GLU A 295 -15.99 15.83 -11.98
C GLU A 295 -16.12 14.69 -10.99
N ILE A 296 -16.85 13.69 -11.40
CA ILE A 296 -17.19 12.52 -10.60
C ILE A 296 -16.62 11.28 -11.31
N TYR A 297 -15.80 10.55 -10.58
CA TYR A 297 -15.17 9.30 -11.04
C TYR A 297 -15.70 8.14 -10.19
N PRO A 298 -16.50 7.24 -10.77
CA PRO A 298 -16.88 6.01 -10.08
C PRO A 298 -15.67 5.11 -9.91
N GLY A 299 -15.68 4.34 -8.82
CA GLY A 299 -14.59 3.42 -8.52
C GLY A 299 -14.96 2.42 -7.44
N ARG A 300 -13.99 1.59 -7.08
CA ARG A 300 -14.16 0.52 -6.08
C ARG A 300 -13.01 0.51 -5.09
N VAL A 301 -13.34 0.23 -3.85
CA VAL A 301 -12.33 0.00 -2.80
C VAL A 301 -11.60 -1.30 -3.11
N ILE A 302 -10.28 -1.24 -3.29
CA ILE A 302 -9.45 -2.41 -3.60
C ILE A 302 -8.70 -2.93 -2.39
N ASN A 303 -8.28 -2.04 -1.50
CA ASN A 303 -7.49 -2.39 -0.32
C ASN A 303 -7.94 -1.56 0.87
N VAL A 304 -7.95 -2.18 2.06
CA VAL A 304 -8.25 -1.53 3.34
C VAL A 304 -7.17 -1.95 4.32
N THR A 305 -6.47 -0.99 4.89
CA THR A 305 -5.47 -1.28 5.92
C THR A 305 -6.19 -1.58 7.24
N PRO A 306 -6.04 -2.78 7.83
CA PRO A 306 -6.80 -3.17 9.00
C PRO A 306 -6.37 -2.46 10.30
N VAL A 307 -5.30 -1.66 10.24
CA VAL A 307 -4.73 -0.95 11.40
C VAL A 307 -5.09 0.52 11.32
N SER A 308 -5.76 1.03 12.35
CA SER A 308 -5.97 2.46 12.53
C SER A 308 -4.67 3.14 12.96
N SER A 309 -4.36 4.25 12.34
CA SER A 309 -3.21 5.10 12.68
C SER A 309 -3.70 6.55 12.87
N GLY A 310 -3.51 7.11 14.05
CA GLY A 310 -3.94 8.48 14.33
C GLY A 310 -5.45 8.70 14.25
N GLY A 311 -6.29 7.66 14.52
CA GLY A 311 -7.77 7.75 14.44
C GLY A 311 -8.33 7.67 13.02
N THR A 312 -7.49 7.31 12.02
CA THR A 312 -7.90 7.12 10.63
C THR A 312 -7.57 5.72 10.12
N VAL A 313 -8.38 5.24 9.19
CA VAL A 313 -8.16 3.99 8.44
C VAL A 313 -7.78 4.35 7.01
N LYS A 314 -6.68 3.78 6.53
CA LYS A 314 -6.21 3.96 5.15
C LYS A 314 -6.83 2.93 4.23
N PHE A 315 -7.18 3.35 3.04
CA PHE A 315 -7.73 2.49 2.00
C PHE A 315 -7.36 3.01 0.61
N SER A 316 -7.48 2.14 -0.40
CA SER A 316 -7.23 2.53 -1.79
C SER A 316 -8.47 2.28 -2.63
N VAL A 317 -8.72 3.18 -3.58
CA VAL A 317 -9.81 3.08 -4.56
C VAL A 317 -9.21 2.99 -5.95
N MET A 318 -9.67 2.00 -6.70
CA MET A 318 -9.44 1.90 -8.15
C MET A 318 -10.60 2.59 -8.86
N LEU A 319 -10.28 3.48 -9.77
CA LEU A 319 -11.27 4.16 -10.60
C LEU A 319 -11.69 3.28 -11.77
N ASP A 320 -12.95 3.35 -12.17
CA ASP A 320 -13.43 2.64 -13.37
C ASP A 320 -12.83 3.24 -14.66
N ASN A 321 -12.47 4.54 -14.62
CA ASN A 321 -11.67 5.22 -15.63
C ASN A 321 -10.46 5.86 -14.95
N ASP A 322 -9.34 5.15 -14.93
CA ASP A 322 -8.08 5.50 -14.28
C ASP A 322 -7.08 6.21 -15.21
N THR A 323 -7.43 6.39 -16.51
CA THR A 323 -6.58 6.96 -17.55
C THR A 323 -6.95 8.38 -17.95
N SER A 324 -7.80 9.05 -17.16
CA SER A 324 -8.23 10.42 -17.48
C SER A 324 -7.07 11.41 -17.47
N GLU A 325 -6.91 12.21 -18.54
CA GLU A 325 -5.88 13.25 -18.65
C GLU A 325 -5.96 14.34 -17.56
N LYS A 326 -7.10 14.43 -16.86
CA LYS A 326 -7.32 15.37 -15.77
C LYS A 326 -6.77 14.86 -14.42
N LEU A 327 -6.49 13.56 -14.32
CA LEU A 327 -5.87 12.99 -13.16
C LEU A 327 -4.37 13.30 -13.19
N ARG A 328 -3.87 13.82 -12.09
CA ARG A 328 -2.43 14.07 -11.88
C ARG A 328 -2.05 13.60 -10.50
N SER A 329 -0.89 13.00 -10.39
CA SER A 329 -0.34 12.59 -9.10
C SER A 329 -0.27 13.77 -8.12
N GLY A 330 -0.65 13.51 -6.86
CA GLY A 330 -0.62 14.50 -5.78
C GLY A 330 -1.89 15.34 -5.62
N LEU A 331 -2.87 15.27 -6.55
CA LEU A 331 -4.13 16.00 -6.41
C LEU A 331 -4.93 15.46 -5.22
N SER A 332 -5.48 16.38 -4.43
CA SER A 332 -6.39 16.04 -3.34
C SER A 332 -7.81 15.86 -3.88
N VAL A 333 -8.49 14.82 -3.43
CA VAL A 333 -9.84 14.45 -3.85
C VAL A 333 -10.72 14.15 -2.64
N GLU A 334 -12.02 14.30 -2.83
CA GLU A 334 -13.01 13.80 -1.87
C GLU A 334 -13.54 12.45 -2.33
N ILE A 335 -13.64 11.51 -1.40
CA ILE A 335 -14.11 10.15 -1.66
C ILE A 335 -15.40 9.94 -0.90
N PHE A 336 -16.43 9.49 -1.60
CA PHE A 336 -17.72 9.11 -1.03
C PHE A 336 -17.81 7.59 -1.04
N VAL A 337 -17.58 6.96 0.10
CA VAL A 337 -17.72 5.52 0.27
C VAL A 337 -19.18 5.17 0.45
N ILE A 338 -19.75 4.36 -0.44
CA ILE A 338 -21.16 3.99 -0.42
C ILE A 338 -21.36 2.96 0.69
N LYS A 339 -22.17 3.36 1.68
CA LYS A 339 -22.52 2.57 2.85
C LYS A 339 -23.72 1.65 2.58
N GLU A 340 -24.76 2.23 1.97
CA GLU A 340 -26.03 1.58 1.73
C GLU A 340 -26.73 2.20 0.51
N MET A 341 -27.40 1.39 -0.26
CA MET A 341 -28.24 1.84 -1.36
C MET A 341 -29.70 1.63 -0.98
N LYS A 342 -30.46 2.72 -0.91
CA LYS A 342 -31.89 2.70 -0.60
C LYS A 342 -32.69 3.02 -1.87
N PRO A 343 -33.31 2.02 -2.50
CA PRO A 343 -34.15 2.25 -3.66
C PRO A 343 -35.52 2.85 -3.24
N ASP A 344 -36.12 3.60 -4.14
CA ASP A 344 -37.51 4.12 -4.05
C ASP A 344 -37.82 4.93 -2.76
N VAL A 345 -36.89 5.73 -2.31
CA VAL A 345 -37.11 6.66 -1.19
C VAL A 345 -37.51 8.06 -1.69
N VAL A 346 -38.30 8.79 -0.87
CA VAL A 346 -38.52 10.22 -1.12
C VAL A 346 -37.24 10.96 -0.83
N ARG A 347 -36.80 11.79 -1.76
CA ARG A 347 -35.56 12.53 -1.65
C ARG A 347 -35.72 14.00 -2.00
N LEU A 348 -34.89 14.83 -1.38
CA LEU A 348 -34.83 16.28 -1.61
C LEU A 348 -33.40 16.63 -2.05
N PRO A 349 -33.21 17.47 -3.07
CA PRO A 349 -31.89 17.94 -3.44
C PRO A 349 -31.13 18.55 -2.26
N MET A 350 -29.81 18.26 -2.18
CA MET A 350 -28.94 18.79 -1.14
C MET A 350 -28.95 20.32 -1.15
N GLY A 351 -28.99 20.91 0.02
CA GLY A 351 -29.01 22.36 0.18
C GLY A 351 -28.49 22.80 1.54
N SER A 352 -28.44 24.11 1.76
CA SER A 352 -27.91 24.68 3.00
C SER A 352 -28.83 24.45 4.23
N TYR A 353 -29.95 23.77 4.05
CA TYR A 353 -30.85 23.36 5.14
C TYR A 353 -30.33 22.15 5.93
N TYR A 354 -29.51 21.31 5.31
CA TYR A 354 -29.02 20.06 5.92
C TYR A 354 -27.63 20.27 6.54
N THR A 355 -27.61 20.66 7.81
CA THR A 355 -26.38 21.07 8.51
C THR A 355 -25.90 20.09 9.60
N ALA A 356 -26.84 19.32 10.20
CA ALA A 356 -26.56 18.52 11.40
C ALA A 356 -26.64 17.00 11.19
N GLY A 357 -26.81 16.53 9.95
CA GLY A 357 -26.96 15.08 9.66
C GLY A 357 -28.42 14.59 9.86
N PRO A 358 -28.65 13.26 9.95
CA PRO A 358 -29.99 12.71 10.11
C PRO A 358 -30.70 13.23 11.36
N GLY A 359 -31.95 13.67 11.22
CA GLY A 359 -32.71 14.25 12.36
C GLY A 359 -33.99 14.96 11.94
N GLU A 360 -34.60 15.69 12.91
CA GLU A 360 -35.78 16.51 12.66
C GLU A 360 -35.36 17.92 12.22
N TYR A 361 -35.98 18.37 11.15
CA TYR A 361 -35.77 19.69 10.56
C TYR A 361 -37.12 20.42 10.39
N GLU A 362 -37.09 21.72 10.35
CA GLU A 362 -38.22 22.55 10.00
C GLU A 362 -37.96 23.21 8.66
N LEU A 363 -38.68 22.75 7.62
CA LEU A 363 -38.53 23.23 6.26
C LEU A 363 -39.75 24.01 5.81
N TYR A 364 -39.58 24.94 4.88
CA TYR A 364 -40.67 25.68 4.27
C TYR A 364 -41.09 25.00 2.97
N VAL A 365 -42.39 24.67 2.88
CA VAL A 365 -43.02 23.96 1.76
C VAL A 365 -44.02 24.90 1.10
N GLU A 366 -44.10 24.95 -0.22
CA GLU A 366 -45.10 25.68 -0.96
C GLU A 366 -46.41 24.85 -0.97
N GLU A 367 -47.39 25.23 -0.13
CA GLU A 367 -48.68 24.55 -0.03
C GLU A 367 -49.66 25.05 -1.11
N SER A 368 -49.62 26.33 -1.43
CA SER A 368 -50.37 26.97 -2.51
C SER A 368 -49.42 27.89 -3.29
N PRO A 369 -49.71 28.21 -4.57
CA PRO A 369 -48.83 29.07 -5.35
C PRO A 369 -48.56 30.40 -4.61
N GLY A 370 -47.29 30.61 -4.23
CA GLY A 370 -46.83 31.80 -3.54
C GLY A 370 -47.02 31.81 -2.02
N GLU A 371 -47.43 30.71 -1.36
CA GLU A 371 -47.55 30.62 0.08
C GLU A 371 -46.66 29.50 0.65
N LEU A 372 -45.72 29.89 1.51
CA LEU A 372 -44.81 28.97 2.22
C LEU A 372 -45.33 28.67 3.62
N ILE A 373 -45.32 27.39 3.97
CA ILE A 373 -45.69 26.91 5.31
C ILE A 373 -44.52 26.17 5.91
N ARG A 374 -44.21 26.48 7.16
CA ARG A 374 -43.21 25.78 7.95
C ARG A 374 -43.76 24.42 8.37
N ARG A 375 -43.01 23.34 8.01
CA ARG A 375 -43.39 21.95 8.27
C ARG A 375 -42.24 21.21 8.93
N LYS A 376 -42.55 20.39 9.93
CA LYS A 376 -41.57 19.46 10.52
C LYS A 376 -41.36 18.29 9.58
N VAL A 377 -40.10 18.01 9.30
CA VAL A 377 -39.65 16.97 8.37
C VAL A 377 -38.58 16.14 9.05
N THR A 378 -38.68 14.83 8.97
CA THR A 378 -37.63 13.95 9.44
C THR A 378 -36.75 13.57 8.24
N LEU A 379 -35.49 13.99 8.28
CA LEU A 379 -34.51 13.70 7.26
C LEU A 379 -33.65 12.51 7.68
N GLY A 380 -33.25 11.72 6.70
CA GLY A 380 -32.42 10.55 6.86
C GLY A 380 -30.98 10.76 6.38
N ASP A 381 -30.42 9.69 5.82
CA ASP A 381 -29.08 9.70 5.23
C ASP A 381 -29.03 10.59 3.99
N ALA A 382 -27.86 11.09 3.67
CA ALA A 382 -27.64 11.97 2.54
C ALA A 382 -26.45 11.49 1.71
N ASN A 383 -26.46 11.84 0.42
CA ASN A 383 -25.29 11.79 -0.43
C ASN A 383 -24.95 13.20 -0.91
N TYR A 384 -24.08 13.28 -1.92
CA TYR A 384 -23.67 14.57 -2.49
C TYR A 384 -24.84 15.37 -3.10
N ASP A 385 -25.80 14.71 -3.74
CA ASP A 385 -26.86 15.35 -4.52
C ASP A 385 -28.19 15.44 -3.77
N TYR A 386 -28.51 14.48 -2.88
CA TYR A 386 -29.82 14.32 -2.28
C TYR A 386 -29.75 13.95 -0.81
N VAL A 387 -30.85 14.29 -0.09
CA VAL A 387 -31.13 13.90 1.28
C VAL A 387 -32.37 13.03 1.31
N GLU A 388 -32.33 11.91 2.04
CA GLU A 388 -33.49 11.04 2.30
C GLU A 388 -34.54 11.79 3.13
N VAL A 389 -35.79 11.74 2.70
CA VAL A 389 -36.94 12.21 3.48
C VAL A 389 -37.68 11.00 4.05
N LYS A 390 -37.54 10.80 5.38
CA LYS A 390 -38.23 9.70 6.07
C LYS A 390 -39.71 9.98 6.31
N SER A 391 -40.03 11.24 6.62
CA SER A 391 -41.43 11.67 6.83
C SER A 391 -41.57 13.19 6.72
N GLY A 392 -42.82 13.65 6.50
CA GLY A 392 -43.15 15.08 6.49
C GLY A 392 -43.27 15.73 5.12
N LEU A 393 -42.76 15.07 4.04
CA LEU A 393 -42.88 15.51 2.64
C LEU A 393 -43.42 14.41 1.75
N GLN A 394 -44.11 14.80 0.68
CA GLN A 394 -44.57 13.90 -0.37
C GLN A 394 -43.85 14.19 -1.69
N PRO A 395 -43.74 13.21 -2.58
CA PRO A 395 -43.16 13.44 -3.90
C PRO A 395 -43.91 14.51 -4.68
N GLY A 396 -43.21 15.44 -5.32
CA GLY A 396 -43.78 16.54 -6.08
C GLY A 396 -44.01 17.83 -5.28
N GLU A 397 -43.75 17.85 -3.99
CA GLU A 397 -43.82 19.09 -3.21
C GLU A 397 -42.60 19.98 -3.46
N LYS A 398 -42.85 21.29 -3.55
CA LYS A 398 -41.77 22.28 -3.66
C LYS A 398 -41.31 22.73 -2.29
N VAL A 399 -40.04 22.57 -2.03
CA VAL A 399 -39.41 22.85 -0.72
C VAL A 399 -38.30 23.86 -0.88
N VAL A 400 -38.19 24.80 0.06
CA VAL A 400 -37.09 25.76 0.10
C VAL A 400 -35.81 25.04 0.61
N ILE A 401 -34.79 25.03 -0.22
CA ILE A 401 -33.49 24.39 0.07
C ILE A 401 -32.38 25.39 0.48
N SER A 402 -32.66 26.71 0.40
CA SER A 402 -31.81 27.76 0.97
C SER A 402 -31.98 27.87 2.49
N SER A 403 -30.94 28.36 3.18
CA SER A 403 -31.04 28.62 4.63
C SER A 403 -32.06 29.71 4.94
N MET A 404 -33.01 29.40 5.81
CA MET A 404 -33.97 30.36 6.34
C MET A 404 -33.87 30.46 7.87
N THR A 405 -32.70 30.28 8.43
CA THR A 405 -32.42 30.20 9.89
C THR A 405 -32.82 31.49 10.64
N ASP A 406 -32.79 32.62 9.96
CA ASP A 406 -33.13 33.92 10.58
C ASP A 406 -34.61 34.22 10.61
N ARG A 407 -35.48 33.36 10.06
CA ARG A 407 -36.90 33.57 9.93
C ARG A 407 -37.70 32.65 10.85
N LYS A 408 -38.45 33.23 11.77
CA LYS A 408 -39.20 32.50 12.82
C LYS A 408 -40.71 32.37 12.56
N GLY A 409 -41.24 32.93 11.47
CA GLY A 409 -42.64 32.88 11.11
C GLY A 409 -43.09 31.50 10.63
N ASN A 410 -44.34 31.12 10.90
CA ASN A 410 -44.91 29.84 10.45
C ASN A 410 -45.41 29.87 9.00
N ARG A 411 -45.70 31.08 8.45
CA ARG A 411 -46.21 31.28 7.08
C ARG A 411 -45.59 32.52 6.45
N TYR A 412 -45.24 32.44 5.20
CA TYR A 412 -44.70 33.55 4.41
C TYR A 412 -45.40 33.61 3.05
N LYS A 413 -45.54 34.82 2.49
CA LYS A 413 -45.96 35.01 1.10
C LYS A 413 -44.74 35.29 0.25
N ILE A 414 -44.63 34.59 -0.89
CA ILE A 414 -43.60 34.88 -1.90
C ILE A 414 -44.03 36.15 -2.62
N LYS A 415 -43.13 37.12 -2.68
CA LYS A 415 -43.27 38.33 -3.47
C LYS A 415 -42.33 38.27 -4.66
N ASP A 416 -42.87 38.48 -5.86
CA ASP A 416 -42.10 38.49 -7.10
C ASP A 416 -41.18 39.71 -7.19
#